data_0a7c9864a886e25ce0eaa77ece457c47
#
_entry.id   0a7c9864a886e25ce0eaa77ece457c47
#
_cell.length_a   1.000
_cell.length_b   1.000
_cell.length_c   1.000
_cell.angle_alpha   90.00
_cell.angle_beta   90.00
_cell.angle_gamma   90.00
#
_symmetry.space_group_name_H-M   'P 1'
#
loop_
_entity.id
_entity.type
_entity.pdbx_description
1 polymer ?
#
loop_
_entity_poly.entity_id
_entity_poly.type
_entity_poly.pdbx_seq_one_letter_code
_entity_poly.pdbx_strand_id
1 'polypeptide(L)'
;MYKLIFSLLSISLLLWAGCKTEAPVEPTEGVVVGEATFSDLGLSMELIASDSLFSGYQTIKAALKDLDTDEMRTDLELTVVPMMTMTTMTHSAPFEPNTGTDADGYYPFQVVFIMPTSEMGYWELKVTVRDPLADMEQTIMVPIEVTTPEETRVRNMVATDDSSFLFVSLVEPFSPEVGMNEFTLAVHQRNTMMDFPAVEDLTLEIEPTMPSMNHGSPNNVHPVHVVNGHYKGQVNFTMDGWWQVHVWIKRGETVIGEMDFNITFSAL
;
A
#
# COMPACT_ATOMS: atom_id res chain seq x y z
N MET A 1 -39.91 -52.77 -61.66
CA MET A 1 -38.78 -52.95 -60.73
C MET A 1 -38.19 -51.59 -60.45
N TYR A 2 -38.63 -50.94 -59.36
CA TYR A 2 -38.15 -49.65 -58.95
C TYR A 2 -37.30 -49.83 -57.68
N LYS A 3 -36.03 -49.42 -57.74
CA LYS A 3 -35.11 -49.38 -56.58
C LYS A 3 -35.27 -48.04 -55.89
N LEU A 4 -35.75 -48.05 -54.66
CA LEU A 4 -35.72 -46.89 -53.79
C LEU A 4 -34.31 -46.76 -53.17
N ILE A 5 -33.71 -45.59 -53.37
CA ILE A 5 -32.47 -45.18 -52.71
C ILE A 5 -32.84 -44.32 -51.52
N PHE A 6 -32.59 -44.81 -50.29
CA PHE A 6 -32.67 -44.03 -49.07
C PHE A 6 -31.40 -43.22 -48.87
N SER A 7 -31.54 -41.92 -48.92
CA SER A 7 -30.47 -40.99 -48.60
C SER A 7 -30.53 -40.68 -47.11
N LEU A 8 -29.52 -41.11 -46.34
CA LEU A 8 -29.31 -40.74 -44.94
C LEU A 8 -28.71 -39.34 -44.87
N LEU A 9 -29.50 -38.41 -44.32
CA LEU A 9 -29.06 -37.06 -44.04
C LEU A 9 -28.47 -37.04 -42.60
N SER A 10 -27.12 -36.98 -42.52
CA SER A 10 -26.40 -36.84 -41.27
C SER A 10 -26.44 -35.38 -40.85
N ILE A 11 -27.19 -35.07 -39.76
CA ILE A 11 -27.20 -33.78 -39.09
C ILE A 11 -26.00 -33.73 -38.17
N SER A 12 -24.97 -32.95 -38.57
CA SER A 12 -23.80 -32.68 -37.75
C SER A 12 -24.12 -31.53 -36.78
N LEU A 13 -24.28 -31.86 -35.49
CA LEU A 13 -24.50 -30.89 -34.42
C LEU A 13 -23.17 -30.25 -34.03
N LEU A 14 -22.90 -29.06 -34.53
CA LEU A 14 -21.76 -28.23 -34.12
C LEU A 14 -22.04 -27.65 -32.75
N LEU A 15 -21.44 -28.22 -31.69
CA LEU A 15 -21.32 -27.63 -30.39
C LEU A 15 -20.36 -26.43 -30.43
N TRP A 16 -20.92 -25.24 -30.43
CA TRP A 16 -20.13 -24.03 -30.19
C TRP A 16 -19.81 -23.99 -28.69
N ALA A 17 -18.60 -24.37 -28.33
CA ALA A 17 -18.01 -24.04 -27.04
C ALA A 17 -17.70 -22.53 -27.07
N GLY A 18 -18.60 -21.71 -26.54
CA GLY A 18 -18.34 -20.31 -26.29
C GLY A 18 -17.30 -20.20 -25.19
N CYS A 19 -16.04 -19.88 -25.56
CA CYS A 19 -15.11 -19.29 -24.61
C CYS A 19 -15.75 -18.01 -24.08
N LYS A 20 -16.06 -17.97 -22.78
CA LYS A 20 -16.27 -16.70 -22.09
C LYS A 20 -14.93 -15.99 -22.13
N THR A 21 -14.79 -15.01 -23.00
CA THR A 21 -13.74 -14.00 -22.88
C THR A 21 -14.11 -13.22 -21.62
N GLU A 22 -13.35 -13.39 -20.56
CA GLU A 22 -13.39 -12.43 -19.46
C GLU A 22 -13.15 -11.05 -20.07
N ALA A 23 -14.06 -10.12 -19.79
CA ALA A 23 -13.88 -8.75 -20.17
C ALA A 23 -12.53 -8.29 -19.60
N PRO A 24 -11.73 -7.50 -20.34
CA PRO A 24 -10.53 -6.91 -19.77
C PRO A 24 -10.94 -6.19 -18.50
N VAL A 25 -10.32 -6.51 -17.37
CA VAL A 25 -10.42 -5.70 -16.17
C VAL A 25 -9.87 -4.35 -16.58
N GLU A 26 -10.73 -3.34 -16.70
CA GLU A 26 -10.30 -1.96 -16.88
C GLU A 26 -9.30 -1.68 -15.76
N PRO A 27 -8.10 -1.17 -16.05
CA PRO A 27 -7.17 -0.79 -15.00
C PRO A 27 -7.91 0.19 -14.10
N THR A 28 -7.93 -0.06 -12.80
CA THR A 28 -8.52 0.84 -11.82
C THR A 28 -7.74 2.15 -11.94
N GLU A 29 -8.34 3.14 -12.60
CA GLU A 29 -7.74 4.47 -12.74
C GLU A 29 -7.56 5.02 -11.34
N GLY A 30 -6.31 5.13 -10.87
CA GLY A 30 -5.99 5.72 -9.59
C GLY A 30 -6.28 7.23 -9.61
N VAL A 31 -6.22 7.84 -8.44
CA VAL A 31 -6.37 9.29 -8.27
C VAL A 31 -4.99 9.95 -8.41
N VAL A 32 -4.89 11.02 -9.19
CA VAL A 32 -3.69 11.86 -9.23
C VAL A 32 -3.60 12.65 -7.93
N VAL A 33 -2.54 12.41 -7.16
CA VAL A 33 -2.31 13.02 -5.83
C VAL A 33 -1.22 14.08 -5.83
N GLY A 34 -0.53 14.27 -6.96
CA GLY A 34 0.49 15.30 -7.15
C GLY A 34 1.02 15.30 -8.57
N GLU A 35 1.51 16.45 -8.99
CA GLU A 35 2.10 16.65 -10.32
C GLU A 35 3.36 17.51 -10.24
N ALA A 36 4.30 17.30 -11.15
CA ALA A 36 5.50 18.12 -11.27
C ALA A 36 6.03 18.15 -12.70
N THR A 37 6.82 19.19 -13.01
CA THR A 37 7.54 19.30 -14.28
C THR A 37 9.04 19.46 -13.99
N PHE A 38 9.82 18.52 -14.48
CA PHE A 38 11.28 18.53 -14.43
C PHE A 38 11.81 19.18 -15.70
N SER A 39 11.82 20.52 -15.73
CA SER A 39 12.12 21.30 -16.93
C SER A 39 13.55 21.07 -17.47
N ASP A 40 14.52 20.84 -16.59
CA ASP A 40 15.91 20.61 -16.98
C ASP A 40 16.07 19.21 -17.65
N LEU A 41 15.17 18.29 -17.34
CA LEU A 41 15.14 16.94 -17.90
C LEU A 41 14.12 16.78 -19.05
N GLY A 42 13.30 17.80 -19.31
CA GLY A 42 12.22 17.71 -20.30
C GLY A 42 11.13 16.67 -19.94
N LEU A 43 10.82 16.53 -18.63
CA LEU A 43 9.89 15.51 -18.14
C LEU A 43 8.70 16.13 -17.40
N SER A 44 7.53 15.49 -17.53
CA SER A 44 6.39 15.64 -16.64
C SER A 44 6.27 14.43 -15.73
N MET A 45 5.67 14.62 -14.56
CA MET A 45 5.40 13.56 -13.59
C MET A 45 3.98 13.69 -13.05
N GLU A 46 3.28 12.57 -12.98
CA GLU A 46 2.04 12.40 -12.23
C GLU A 46 2.28 11.39 -11.11
N LEU A 47 1.83 11.71 -9.91
CA LEU A 47 1.80 10.80 -8.77
C LEU A 47 0.38 10.24 -8.63
N ILE A 48 0.26 8.92 -8.65
CA ILE A 48 -1.01 8.21 -8.71
C ILE A 48 -1.11 7.27 -7.52
N ALA A 49 -2.21 7.34 -6.78
CA ALA A 49 -2.55 6.42 -5.69
C ALA A 49 -3.92 5.78 -5.97
N SER A 50 -4.26 4.70 -5.27
CA SER A 50 -5.57 4.04 -5.42
C SER A 50 -6.73 4.92 -4.97
N ASP A 51 -6.50 5.86 -4.04
CA ASP A 51 -7.45 6.83 -3.51
C ASP A 51 -6.68 8.06 -3.01
N SER A 52 -7.39 9.08 -2.48
CA SER A 52 -6.77 10.21 -1.78
C SER A 52 -5.88 9.71 -0.63
N LEU A 53 -4.72 10.37 -0.44
CA LEU A 53 -3.76 9.96 0.58
C LEU A 53 -4.30 10.23 1.99
N PHE A 54 -4.02 9.30 2.89
CA PHE A 54 -4.35 9.40 4.31
C PHE A 54 -3.18 8.96 5.20
N SER A 55 -3.22 9.32 6.49
CA SER A 55 -2.20 8.87 7.44
C SER A 55 -2.25 7.36 7.64
N GLY A 56 -1.14 6.69 7.29
CA GLY A 56 -0.99 5.24 7.20
C GLY A 56 -0.01 4.85 6.10
N TYR A 57 0.09 3.57 5.82
CA TYR A 57 0.91 3.02 4.74
C TYR A 57 0.23 3.27 3.39
N GLN A 58 0.93 3.91 2.47
CA GLN A 58 0.44 4.30 1.16
C GLN A 58 1.39 3.79 0.07
N THR A 59 0.83 3.19 -0.97
CA THR A 59 1.56 2.90 -2.21
C THR A 59 1.22 3.97 -3.24
N ILE A 60 2.25 4.61 -3.78
CA ILE A 60 2.13 5.66 -4.77
C ILE A 60 2.95 5.24 -5.99
N LYS A 61 2.44 5.49 -7.18
CA LYS A 61 3.14 5.25 -8.45
C LYS A 61 3.46 6.58 -9.12
N ALA A 62 4.68 6.77 -9.57
CA ALA A 62 5.03 7.91 -10.41
C ALA A 62 5.01 7.52 -11.89
N ALA A 63 4.27 8.26 -12.70
CA ALA A 63 4.34 8.23 -14.16
C ALA A 63 5.29 9.34 -14.61
N LEU A 64 6.41 8.99 -15.21
CA LEU A 64 7.36 9.95 -15.79
C LEU A 64 7.22 9.92 -17.31
N LYS A 65 6.90 11.07 -17.92
CA LYS A 65 6.67 11.19 -19.37
C LYS A 65 7.56 12.28 -19.96
N ASP A 66 7.99 12.05 -21.18
CA ASP A 66 8.68 13.06 -21.99
C ASP A 66 7.71 14.18 -22.36
N LEU A 67 8.11 15.44 -22.20
CA LEU A 67 7.25 16.61 -22.43
C LEU A 67 6.90 16.83 -23.90
N ASP A 68 7.77 16.40 -24.81
CA ASP A 68 7.59 16.63 -26.25
C ASP A 68 6.76 15.52 -26.91
N THR A 69 6.92 14.27 -26.43
CA THR A 69 6.30 13.09 -27.05
C THR A 69 5.14 12.49 -26.27
N ASP A 70 4.99 12.85 -24.96
CA ASP A 70 4.06 12.25 -24.00
C ASP A 70 4.27 10.74 -23.78
N GLU A 71 5.43 10.22 -24.17
CA GLU A 71 5.79 8.82 -24.00
C GLU A 71 6.33 8.56 -22.59
N MET A 72 5.99 7.41 -22.00
CA MET A 72 6.51 6.98 -20.71
C MET A 72 8.02 6.76 -20.77
N ARG A 73 8.75 7.31 -19.80
CA ARG A 73 10.18 7.09 -19.61
C ARG A 73 10.38 6.07 -18.50
N THR A 74 10.98 4.93 -18.81
CA THR A 74 11.19 3.80 -17.89
C THR A 74 12.67 3.53 -17.61
N ASP A 75 13.54 4.37 -18.11
CA ASP A 75 15.00 4.29 -18.09
C ASP A 75 15.64 5.27 -17.08
N LEU A 76 14.82 5.83 -16.17
CA LEU A 76 15.22 6.83 -15.19
C LEU A 76 15.42 6.22 -13.80
N GLU A 77 16.16 6.93 -12.95
CA GLU A 77 16.27 6.62 -11.53
C GLU A 77 15.42 7.61 -10.73
N LEU A 78 14.53 7.07 -9.88
CA LEU A 78 13.62 7.85 -9.04
C LEU A 78 13.98 7.68 -7.56
N THR A 79 14.15 8.79 -6.85
CA THR A 79 14.26 8.81 -5.40
C THR A 79 13.18 9.73 -4.82
N VAL A 80 12.41 9.21 -3.85
CA VAL A 80 11.35 9.97 -3.19
C VAL A 80 11.57 9.94 -1.69
N VAL A 81 11.59 11.11 -1.04
CA VAL A 81 11.70 11.26 0.40
C VAL A 81 10.53 12.10 0.91
N PRO A 82 9.65 11.56 1.76
CA PRO A 82 8.56 12.33 2.34
C PRO A 82 9.11 13.36 3.35
N MET A 83 8.59 14.59 3.28
CA MET A 83 9.01 15.70 4.12
C MET A 83 7.78 16.38 4.73
N MET A 84 7.69 16.37 6.07
CA MET A 84 6.69 17.12 6.81
C MET A 84 7.32 18.40 7.31
N THR A 85 6.83 19.54 6.84
CA THR A 85 7.26 20.87 7.29
C THR A 85 6.25 21.40 8.29
N MET A 86 6.71 21.61 9.52
CA MET A 86 5.96 22.20 10.61
C MET A 86 6.50 23.57 10.98
N THR A 87 5.78 24.33 11.80
CA THR A 87 6.19 25.69 12.20
C THR A 87 7.58 25.75 12.83
N THR A 88 8.02 24.73 13.57
CA THR A 88 9.28 24.75 14.33
C THR A 88 10.27 23.67 13.92
N MET A 89 9.88 22.72 13.08
CA MET A 89 10.72 21.59 12.69
C MET A 89 10.32 21.03 11.33
N THR A 90 11.24 20.29 10.73
CA THR A 90 10.95 19.45 9.57
C THR A 90 11.37 18.02 9.89
N HIS A 91 10.58 17.04 9.49
CA HIS A 91 10.92 15.63 9.64
C HIS A 91 10.48 14.82 8.42
N SER A 92 11.06 13.65 8.27
CA SER A 92 10.64 12.65 7.29
C SER A 92 9.61 11.69 7.93
N ALA A 93 9.32 10.62 7.24
CA ALA A 93 8.48 9.50 7.68
C ALA A 93 9.10 8.19 7.18
N PRO A 94 8.69 7.02 7.67
CA PRO A 94 9.10 5.76 7.08
C PRO A 94 8.71 5.69 5.60
N PHE A 95 9.61 5.20 4.77
CA PHE A 95 9.35 4.99 3.34
C PHE A 95 10.19 3.85 2.79
N GLU A 96 9.69 3.24 1.74
CA GLU A 96 10.40 2.22 0.98
C GLU A 96 10.76 2.79 -0.39
N PRO A 97 12.05 2.77 -0.74
CA PRO A 97 12.51 3.41 -1.97
C PRO A 97 12.01 2.66 -3.19
N ASN A 98 11.85 3.39 -4.29
CA ASN A 98 11.62 2.81 -5.60
C ASN A 98 12.81 1.90 -5.99
N THR A 99 12.51 0.75 -6.58
CA THR A 99 13.51 -0.23 -7.06
C THR A 99 13.47 -0.44 -8.57
N GLY A 100 12.78 0.43 -9.30
CA GLY A 100 12.61 0.36 -10.74
C GLY A 100 11.14 0.49 -11.14
N THR A 101 10.83 0.22 -12.40
CA THR A 101 9.47 0.30 -12.92
C THR A 101 8.69 -1.01 -12.75
N ASP A 102 7.37 -0.90 -12.60
CA ASP A 102 6.45 -2.03 -12.71
C ASP A 102 6.23 -2.44 -14.19
N ALA A 103 5.37 -3.45 -14.41
CA ALA A 103 5.08 -3.97 -15.75
C ALA A 103 4.40 -2.94 -16.68
N ASP A 104 3.75 -1.94 -16.09
CA ASP A 104 3.04 -0.87 -16.81
C ASP A 104 3.91 0.37 -17.02
N GLY A 105 5.17 0.35 -16.54
CA GLY A 105 6.15 1.42 -16.69
C GLY A 105 6.07 2.52 -15.61
N TYR A 106 5.27 2.35 -14.55
CA TYR A 106 5.24 3.25 -13.41
C TYR A 106 6.37 2.94 -12.43
N TYR A 107 6.78 3.95 -11.67
CA TYR A 107 7.76 3.82 -10.58
C TYR A 107 7.03 3.74 -9.23
N PRO A 108 6.76 2.53 -8.69
CA PRO A 108 6.10 2.39 -7.40
C PRO A 108 7.07 2.71 -6.25
N PHE A 109 6.54 3.34 -5.21
CA PHE A 109 7.23 3.55 -3.93
C PHE A 109 6.19 3.58 -2.80
N GLN A 110 6.63 3.39 -1.57
CA GLN A 110 5.74 3.34 -0.41
C GLN A 110 6.16 4.37 0.63
N VAL A 111 5.15 4.95 1.28
CA VAL A 111 5.33 5.93 2.37
C VAL A 111 4.37 5.63 3.50
N VAL A 112 4.85 5.72 4.74
CA VAL A 112 3.99 5.73 5.92
C VAL A 112 3.77 7.16 6.37
N PHE A 113 2.67 7.78 6.00
CA PHE A 113 2.33 9.09 6.53
C PHE A 113 1.92 8.97 8.00
N ILE A 114 2.79 9.44 8.90
CA ILE A 114 2.62 9.25 10.34
C ILE A 114 1.62 10.22 10.99
N MET A 115 1.15 11.21 10.23
CA MET A 115 0.15 12.19 10.63
C MET A 115 -0.49 12.84 9.39
N PRO A 116 -1.70 13.42 9.50
CA PRO A 116 -2.33 14.13 8.39
C PRO A 116 -1.74 15.53 8.21
N THR A 117 -1.99 16.13 7.05
CA THR A 117 -1.83 17.57 6.81
C THR A 117 -2.76 18.35 7.76
N SER A 118 -2.29 19.49 8.27
CA SER A 118 -3.07 20.34 9.19
C SER A 118 -2.57 21.79 9.15
N GLU A 119 -3.22 22.68 9.88
CA GLU A 119 -2.73 24.06 10.06
C GLU A 119 -1.32 24.14 10.67
N MET A 120 -0.86 23.07 11.34
CA MET A 120 0.44 23.01 11.99
C MET A 120 1.56 22.49 11.10
N GLY A 121 1.23 21.89 9.96
CA GLY A 121 2.22 21.35 9.04
C GLY A 121 1.63 20.72 7.78
N TYR A 122 2.44 20.63 6.75
CA TYR A 122 2.08 20.11 5.44
C TYR A 122 3.13 19.15 4.92
N TRP A 123 2.70 18.22 4.07
CA TRP A 123 3.56 17.24 3.44
C TRP A 123 3.99 17.68 2.06
N GLU A 124 5.25 17.40 1.75
CA GLU A 124 5.82 17.45 0.41
C GLU A 124 6.61 16.16 0.15
N LEU A 125 6.61 15.71 -1.08
CA LEU A 125 7.54 14.68 -1.51
C LEU A 125 8.74 15.38 -2.17
N LYS A 126 9.93 15.19 -1.60
CA LYS A 126 11.19 15.56 -2.24
C LYS A 126 11.49 14.51 -3.29
N VAL A 127 11.19 14.82 -4.54
CA VAL A 127 11.37 13.91 -5.68
C VAL A 127 12.63 14.28 -6.43
N THR A 128 13.55 13.34 -6.54
CA THR A 128 14.77 13.46 -7.37
C THR A 128 14.66 12.48 -8.52
N VAL A 129 14.75 12.98 -9.74
CA VAL A 129 14.82 12.20 -10.97
C VAL A 129 16.21 12.35 -11.56
N ARG A 130 16.85 11.24 -11.88
CA ARG A 130 18.14 11.20 -12.57
C ARG A 130 17.98 10.46 -13.89
N ASP A 131 18.49 11.08 -14.97
CA ASP A 131 18.68 10.43 -16.25
C ASP A 131 20.14 9.94 -16.33
N PRO A 132 20.38 8.62 -16.17
CA PRO A 132 21.74 8.08 -16.17
C PRO A 132 22.41 8.14 -17.56
N LEU A 133 21.63 8.26 -18.64
CA LEU A 133 22.18 8.36 -20.00
C LEU A 133 22.65 9.78 -20.31
N ALA A 134 21.93 10.79 -19.86
CA ALA A 134 22.29 12.20 -20.00
C ALA A 134 23.25 12.68 -18.90
N ASP A 135 23.44 11.91 -17.82
CA ASP A 135 24.14 12.28 -16.59
C ASP A 135 23.59 13.59 -16.00
N MET A 136 22.26 13.71 -15.98
CA MET A 136 21.52 14.86 -15.47
C MET A 136 20.60 14.45 -14.32
N GLU A 137 20.42 15.34 -13.36
CA GLU A 137 19.57 15.15 -12.20
C GLU A 137 18.81 16.43 -11.86
N GLN A 138 17.54 16.30 -11.49
CA GLN A 138 16.74 17.41 -10.98
C GLN A 138 15.93 16.98 -9.78
N THR A 139 15.84 17.86 -8.77
CA THR A 139 15.04 17.64 -7.56
C THR A 139 13.93 18.68 -7.47
N ILE A 140 12.71 18.24 -7.17
CA ILE A 140 11.54 19.10 -6.98
C ILE A 140 10.82 18.71 -5.68
N MET A 141 10.27 19.69 -4.98
CA MET A 141 9.34 19.47 -3.86
C MET A 141 7.91 19.44 -4.42
N VAL A 142 7.21 18.33 -4.24
CA VAL A 142 5.83 18.13 -4.72
C VAL A 142 4.89 18.18 -3.52
N PRO A 143 4.06 19.22 -3.37
CA PRO A 143 3.10 19.29 -2.30
C PRO A 143 2.03 18.22 -2.46
N ILE A 144 1.64 17.59 -1.35
CA ILE A 144 0.60 16.57 -1.30
C ILE A 144 -0.31 16.81 -0.10
N GLU A 145 -1.56 16.41 -0.24
CA GLU A 145 -2.55 16.46 0.84
C GLU A 145 -2.71 15.08 1.46
N VAL A 146 -2.58 14.98 2.78
CA VAL A 146 -2.74 13.73 3.54
C VAL A 146 -3.86 13.93 4.54
N THR A 147 -4.94 13.18 4.40
CA THR A 147 -6.12 13.25 5.25
C THR A 147 -6.04 12.34 6.48
N THR A 148 -7.00 12.48 7.39
CA THR A 148 -7.20 11.53 8.50
C THR A 148 -8.11 10.41 8.01
N PRO A 149 -7.72 9.13 8.10
CA PRO A 149 -8.59 8.01 7.74
C PRO A 149 -9.72 7.85 8.78
N GLU A 150 -10.82 7.21 8.38
CA GLU A 150 -11.93 6.90 9.29
C GLU A 150 -11.45 6.03 10.46
N GLU A 151 -10.68 4.99 10.17
CA GLU A 151 -10.03 4.14 11.17
C GLU A 151 -8.52 4.34 11.15
N THR A 152 -7.93 4.50 12.32
CA THR A 152 -6.48 4.74 12.44
C THR A 152 -5.67 3.58 11.90
N ARG A 153 -4.83 3.85 10.89
CA ARG A 153 -3.98 2.84 10.22
C ARG A 153 -2.49 2.93 10.57
N VAL A 154 -2.08 3.92 11.33
CA VAL A 154 -0.71 4.03 11.86
C VAL A 154 -0.77 4.38 13.34
N ARG A 155 -0.02 3.64 14.15
CA ARG A 155 0.11 3.87 15.58
C ARG A 155 1.57 4.00 15.95
N ASN A 156 1.84 4.66 17.06
CA ASN A 156 3.19 4.75 17.61
C ASN A 156 3.22 4.31 19.07
N MET A 157 4.39 3.89 19.50
CA MET A 157 4.63 3.51 20.90
C MET A 157 6.10 3.71 21.26
N VAL A 158 6.37 3.75 22.55
CA VAL A 158 7.71 3.62 23.11
C VAL A 158 7.87 2.20 23.64
N ALA A 159 8.85 1.47 23.12
CA ALA A 159 9.14 0.11 23.57
C ALA A 159 9.61 0.13 25.03
N THR A 160 9.10 -0.83 25.83
CA THR A 160 9.36 -0.84 27.29
C THR A 160 10.73 -1.37 27.67
N ASP A 161 11.40 -2.07 26.77
CA ASP A 161 12.72 -2.70 26.99
C ASP A 161 13.91 -1.75 26.75
N ASP A 162 13.87 -0.98 25.64
CA ASP A 162 14.99 -0.15 25.20
C ASP A 162 14.63 1.32 24.97
N SER A 163 13.35 1.70 25.21
CA SER A 163 12.79 3.03 24.95
C SER A 163 12.85 3.48 23.48
N SER A 164 12.99 2.57 22.53
CA SER A 164 12.89 2.88 21.10
C SER A 164 11.48 3.37 20.74
N PHE A 165 11.41 4.34 19.81
CA PHE A 165 10.14 4.88 19.35
C PHE A 165 9.73 4.18 18.06
N LEU A 166 8.67 3.39 18.13
CA LEU A 166 8.19 2.57 17.03
C LEU A 166 6.94 3.15 16.39
N PHE A 167 6.86 3.03 15.07
CA PHE A 167 5.63 3.20 14.28
C PHE A 167 5.19 1.84 13.76
N VAL A 168 3.93 1.52 13.95
CA VAL A 168 3.31 0.29 13.47
C VAL A 168 2.16 0.67 12.55
N SER A 169 2.22 0.25 11.32
CA SER A 169 1.25 0.59 10.28
C SER A 169 0.47 -0.64 9.85
N LEU A 170 -0.85 -0.53 9.81
CA LEU A 170 -1.73 -1.53 9.22
C LEU A 170 -1.69 -1.37 7.69
N VAL A 171 -1.05 -2.33 7.01
CA VAL A 171 -0.96 -2.39 5.55
C VAL A 171 -2.20 -3.08 4.99
N GLU A 172 -2.47 -4.31 5.44
CA GLU A 172 -3.65 -5.10 5.07
C GLU A 172 -4.44 -5.54 6.31
N PRO A 173 -5.76 -5.71 6.21
CA PRO A 173 -6.59 -5.60 5.01
C PRO A 173 -6.89 -4.14 4.65
N PHE A 174 -6.85 -3.83 3.34
CA PHE A 174 -7.33 -2.56 2.81
C PHE A 174 -8.84 -2.64 2.48
N SER A 175 -9.28 -3.77 1.94
CA SER A 175 -10.67 -4.07 1.63
C SER A 175 -11.08 -5.35 2.36
N PRO A 176 -11.45 -5.27 3.66
CA PRO A 176 -11.78 -6.44 4.45
C PRO A 176 -13.09 -7.11 4.00
N GLU A 177 -13.11 -8.43 4.07
CA GLU A 177 -14.27 -9.25 3.74
C GLU A 177 -14.59 -10.23 4.88
N VAL A 178 -15.81 -10.79 4.88
CA VAL A 178 -16.15 -11.90 5.78
C VAL A 178 -15.32 -13.13 5.39
N GLY A 179 -14.64 -13.73 6.36
CA GLY A 179 -13.73 -14.86 6.16
C GLY A 179 -12.28 -14.50 6.44
N MET A 180 -11.36 -15.24 5.81
CA MET A 180 -9.93 -15.08 5.98
C MET A 180 -9.44 -13.91 5.13
N ASN A 181 -8.78 -12.95 5.79
CA ASN A 181 -8.12 -11.80 5.17
C ASN A 181 -6.61 -11.87 5.43
N GLU A 182 -5.79 -11.35 4.53
CA GLU A 182 -4.40 -11.06 4.85
C GLU A 182 -4.37 -10.00 5.97
N PHE A 183 -3.47 -10.18 6.94
CA PHE A 183 -3.21 -9.18 7.98
C PHE A 183 -1.74 -8.85 7.96
N THR A 184 -1.43 -7.67 7.47
CA THR A 184 -0.04 -7.22 7.31
C THR A 184 0.20 -5.95 8.09
N LEU A 185 1.24 -5.97 8.92
CA LEU A 185 1.76 -4.80 9.64
C LEU A 185 3.16 -4.46 9.12
N ALA A 186 3.48 -3.18 8.99
CA ALA A 186 4.82 -2.69 8.78
C ALA A 186 5.32 -1.97 10.04
N VAL A 187 6.52 -2.31 10.52
CA VAL A 187 7.11 -1.75 11.73
C VAL A 187 8.39 -1.01 11.42
N HIS A 188 8.46 0.25 11.86
CA HIS A 188 9.63 1.11 11.68
C HIS A 188 10.02 1.75 13.00
N GLN A 189 11.32 1.95 13.22
CA GLN A 189 11.86 2.66 14.38
C GLN A 189 12.30 4.06 13.97
N ARG A 190 11.99 5.06 14.77
CA ARG A 190 12.55 6.40 14.60
C ARG A 190 13.92 6.48 15.28
N ASN A 191 15.00 6.47 14.50
CA ASN A 191 16.34 6.76 15.00
C ASN A 191 16.57 8.27 15.12
N THR A 192 16.16 9.03 14.10
CA THR A 192 16.19 10.50 14.07
C THR A 192 14.93 11.05 13.44
N MET A 193 14.80 12.35 13.30
CA MET A 193 13.70 12.99 12.56
C MET A 193 13.74 12.71 11.04
N MET A 194 14.85 12.17 10.54
CA MET A 194 15.05 11.90 9.12
C MET A 194 15.35 10.43 8.81
N ASP A 195 15.41 9.56 9.84
CA ASP A 195 15.82 8.17 9.69
C ASP A 195 14.85 7.24 10.43
N PHE A 196 14.18 6.36 9.65
CA PHE A 196 13.13 5.46 10.11
C PHE A 196 13.36 4.05 9.56
N PRO A 197 14.42 3.34 9.99
CA PRO A 197 14.66 1.98 9.50
C PRO A 197 13.53 1.02 9.87
N ALA A 198 13.36 0.02 9.03
CA ALA A 198 12.50 -1.13 9.30
C ALA A 198 12.99 -1.92 10.51
N VAL A 199 12.07 -2.49 11.30
CA VAL A 199 12.37 -3.38 12.42
C VAL A 199 11.98 -4.79 12.02
N GLU A 200 12.93 -5.73 12.04
CA GLU A 200 12.77 -7.06 11.44
C GLU A 200 12.82 -8.21 12.45
N ASP A 201 13.14 -7.92 13.71
CA ASP A 201 13.43 -8.90 14.75
C ASP A 201 12.32 -9.05 15.82
N LEU A 202 11.10 -8.64 15.49
CA LEU A 202 9.97 -8.72 16.41
C LEU A 202 9.15 -10.00 16.20
N THR A 203 8.45 -10.40 17.24
CA THR A 203 7.37 -11.38 17.20
C THR A 203 6.05 -10.64 17.45
N LEU A 204 5.10 -10.81 16.54
CA LEU A 204 3.78 -10.21 16.66
C LEU A 204 2.72 -11.29 16.92
N GLU A 205 1.85 -11.03 17.88
CA GLU A 205 0.68 -11.87 18.15
C GLU A 205 -0.58 -11.03 17.99
N ILE A 206 -1.66 -11.62 17.48
CA ILE A 206 -2.92 -10.93 17.24
C ILE A 206 -4.09 -11.66 17.86
N GLU A 207 -5.08 -10.90 18.31
CA GLU A 207 -6.37 -11.39 18.77
C GLU A 207 -7.49 -10.47 18.25
N PRO A 208 -8.23 -10.89 17.19
CA PRO A 208 -9.38 -10.16 16.73
C PRO A 208 -10.59 -10.44 17.63
N THR A 209 -11.27 -9.39 18.02
CA THR A 209 -12.50 -9.43 18.81
C THR A 209 -13.57 -8.53 18.20
N MET A 210 -14.82 -8.85 18.42
CA MET A 210 -15.96 -7.97 18.14
C MET A 210 -16.56 -7.52 19.48
N PRO A 211 -16.16 -6.37 20.02
CA PRO A 211 -16.54 -5.94 21.38
C PRO A 211 -18.05 -5.80 21.58
N SER A 212 -18.78 -5.38 20.53
CA SER A 212 -20.24 -5.24 20.58
C SER A 212 -20.99 -6.56 20.81
N MET A 213 -20.38 -7.70 20.48
CA MET A 213 -20.95 -9.03 20.62
C MET A 213 -20.20 -9.91 21.63
N ASN A 214 -19.14 -9.37 22.22
CA ASN A 214 -18.28 -10.06 23.20
C ASN A 214 -17.81 -11.43 22.71
N HIS A 215 -17.36 -11.51 21.45
CA HIS A 215 -16.76 -12.73 20.92
C HIS A 215 -15.49 -12.45 20.10
N GLY A 216 -14.62 -13.45 20.06
CA GLY A 216 -13.42 -13.45 19.23
C GLY A 216 -13.63 -14.21 17.92
N SER A 217 -12.56 -14.30 17.15
CA SER A 217 -12.55 -15.08 15.91
C SER A 217 -11.53 -16.20 15.98
N PRO A 218 -11.87 -17.42 15.53
CA PRO A 218 -10.95 -18.55 15.48
C PRO A 218 -10.11 -18.53 14.18
N ASN A 219 -9.06 -19.37 14.15
CA ASN A 219 -8.24 -19.69 12.97
C ASN A 219 -7.39 -18.52 12.45
N ASN A 220 -7.04 -17.56 13.31
CA ASN A 220 -6.09 -16.50 12.95
C ASN A 220 -4.68 -17.06 12.86
N VAL A 221 -3.84 -16.43 12.05
CA VAL A 221 -2.41 -16.72 11.93
C VAL A 221 -1.64 -15.48 12.39
N HIS A 222 -0.81 -15.64 13.41
CA HIS A 222 0.02 -14.55 13.89
C HIS A 222 0.99 -14.07 12.81
N PRO A 223 1.21 -12.74 12.68
CA PRO A 223 2.10 -12.19 11.68
C PRO A 223 3.55 -12.61 11.91
N VAL A 224 4.23 -13.02 10.85
CA VAL A 224 5.65 -13.34 10.83
C VAL A 224 6.38 -12.38 9.90
N HIS A 225 7.61 -12.02 10.24
CA HIS A 225 8.43 -11.14 9.41
C HIS A 225 8.68 -11.79 8.03
N VAL A 226 8.58 -10.97 6.98
CA VAL A 226 8.85 -11.40 5.61
C VAL A 226 9.95 -10.56 4.94
N VAL A 227 9.87 -9.23 4.96
CA VAL A 227 10.86 -8.32 4.36
C VAL A 227 10.62 -6.89 4.85
N ASN A 228 11.65 -6.08 5.00
CA ASN A 228 11.58 -4.63 5.25
C ASN A 228 10.63 -4.24 6.40
N GLY A 229 10.66 -4.99 7.51
CA GLY A 229 9.77 -4.75 8.65
C GLY A 229 8.30 -5.10 8.41
N HIS A 230 7.97 -5.76 7.30
CA HIS A 230 6.63 -6.29 7.05
C HIS A 230 6.44 -7.64 7.74
N TYR A 231 5.34 -7.74 8.48
CA TYR A 231 4.90 -8.93 9.19
C TYR A 231 3.56 -9.36 8.63
N LYS A 232 3.49 -10.54 8.02
CA LYS A 232 2.31 -11.08 7.36
C LYS A 232 1.70 -12.22 8.15
N GLY A 233 0.40 -12.13 8.38
CA GLY A 233 -0.43 -13.13 9.02
C GLY A 233 -1.80 -13.20 8.35
N GLN A 234 -2.78 -13.74 9.07
CA GLN A 234 -4.16 -13.82 8.62
C GLN A 234 -5.11 -13.55 9.77
N VAL A 235 -6.18 -12.81 9.48
CA VAL A 235 -7.29 -12.58 10.39
C VAL A 235 -8.57 -13.12 9.78
N ASN A 236 -9.39 -13.80 10.58
CA ASN A 236 -10.67 -14.34 10.15
C ASN A 236 -11.79 -13.47 10.70
N PHE A 237 -12.50 -12.74 9.87
CA PHE A 237 -13.69 -12.01 10.27
C PHE A 237 -14.93 -12.88 10.04
N THR A 238 -15.56 -13.37 11.10
CA THR A 238 -16.69 -14.31 11.00
C THR A 238 -17.99 -13.66 10.54
N MET A 239 -18.06 -12.33 10.55
CA MET A 239 -19.17 -11.50 10.05
C MET A 239 -18.68 -10.09 9.76
N ASP A 240 -19.47 -9.29 9.07
CA ASP A 240 -19.25 -7.86 8.91
C ASP A 240 -19.50 -7.08 10.21
N GLY A 241 -19.10 -5.81 10.23
CA GLY A 241 -19.23 -4.92 11.36
C GLY A 241 -17.90 -4.38 11.88
N TRP A 242 -17.88 -3.95 13.12
CA TRP A 242 -16.71 -3.40 13.78
C TRP A 242 -15.92 -4.46 14.55
N TRP A 243 -14.69 -4.66 14.13
CA TRP A 243 -13.69 -5.52 14.74
C TRP A 243 -12.57 -4.70 15.37
N GLN A 244 -12.03 -5.19 16.47
CA GLN A 244 -10.81 -4.69 17.09
C GLN A 244 -9.77 -5.82 17.06
N VAL A 245 -8.64 -5.59 16.40
CA VAL A 245 -7.52 -6.53 16.38
C VAL A 245 -6.48 -6.03 17.35
N HIS A 246 -6.39 -6.72 18.49
CA HIS A 246 -5.34 -6.47 19.48
C HIS A 246 -4.03 -7.06 19.01
N VAL A 247 -2.93 -6.32 19.14
CA VAL A 247 -1.59 -6.70 18.71
C VAL A 247 -0.62 -6.60 19.86
N TRP A 248 -0.04 -7.73 20.27
CA TRP A 248 1.12 -7.75 21.17
C TRP A 248 2.39 -7.71 20.33
N ILE A 249 3.32 -6.85 20.75
CA ILE A 249 4.63 -6.69 20.12
C ILE A 249 5.67 -7.19 21.10
N LYS A 250 6.46 -8.18 20.66
CA LYS A 250 7.46 -8.84 21.50
C LYS A 250 8.85 -8.74 20.89
N ARG A 251 9.85 -8.64 21.74
CA ARG A 251 11.26 -8.87 21.38
C ARG A 251 11.75 -10.07 22.17
N GLY A 252 12.03 -11.19 21.46
CA GLY A 252 12.15 -12.49 22.10
C GLY A 252 10.87 -12.88 22.83
N GLU A 253 10.98 -13.22 24.12
CA GLU A 253 9.84 -13.60 24.96
C GLU A 253 9.18 -12.41 25.68
N THR A 254 9.74 -11.20 25.57
CA THR A 254 9.28 -10.03 26.31
C THR A 254 8.28 -9.22 25.48
N VAL A 255 7.10 -8.97 26.03
CA VAL A 255 6.15 -8.00 25.47
C VAL A 255 6.71 -6.59 25.70
N ILE A 256 7.03 -5.89 24.61
CA ILE A 256 7.59 -4.55 24.62
C ILE A 256 6.52 -3.46 24.40
N GLY A 257 5.32 -3.86 24.00
CA GLY A 257 4.17 -3.00 23.82
C GLY A 257 2.98 -3.72 23.24
N GLU A 258 1.85 -3.03 23.24
CA GLU A 258 0.59 -3.53 22.69
C GLU A 258 -0.23 -2.38 22.11
N MET A 259 -1.10 -2.70 21.14
CA MET A 259 -2.00 -1.73 20.53
C MET A 259 -3.19 -2.40 19.84
N ASP A 260 -4.20 -1.60 19.54
CA ASP A 260 -5.39 -2.06 18.82
C ASP A 260 -5.48 -1.42 17.44
N PHE A 261 -5.91 -2.19 16.44
CA PHE A 261 -6.38 -1.68 15.16
C PHE A 261 -7.87 -1.96 15.03
N ASN A 262 -8.64 -0.91 14.77
CA ASN A 262 -10.05 -1.05 14.44
C ASN A 262 -10.21 -1.30 12.94
N ILE A 263 -11.14 -2.18 12.59
CA ILE A 263 -11.47 -2.53 11.21
C ILE A 263 -12.98 -2.64 11.12
N THR A 264 -13.59 -1.72 10.39
CA THR A 264 -15.04 -1.66 10.18
C THR A 264 -15.35 -1.89 8.71
N PHE A 265 -16.28 -2.80 8.42
CA PHE A 265 -16.74 -3.06 7.06
C PHE A 265 -18.15 -3.61 7.05
N SER A 266 -18.84 -3.47 5.90
CA SER A 266 -20.15 -4.08 5.64
C SER A 266 -20.02 -5.10 4.53
N ALA A 267 -20.64 -6.25 4.70
CA ALA A 267 -20.77 -7.21 3.60
C ALA A 267 -21.63 -6.58 2.48
N LEU A 268 -21.17 -6.70 1.24
CA LEU A 268 -21.89 -6.24 0.03
C LEU A 268 -23.11 -7.11 -0.26
#